data_e4ea6778807e58e38cbcdb0b4c1d263a
#
_entry.id   e4ea6778807e58e38cbcdb0b4c1d263a
#
_cell.length_a   1.000
_cell.length_b   1.000
_cell.length_c   1.000
_cell.angle_alpha   90.00
_cell.angle_beta   90.00
_cell.angle_gamma   90.00
#
_symmetry.space_group_name_H-M   'P 1'
#
loop_
_entity.id
_entity.type
_entity.pdbx_description
1 polymer ?
#
loop_
_entity_poly.entity_id
_entity_poly.type
_entity_poly.pdbx_seq_one_letter_code
_entity_poly.pdbx_strand_id
1 'polypeptide(L)'
;VDVVNASAEEYLRRDGLRFDWIYADPDRRSDKGRKLVRLEDCSPDIVALKPRLKQVSGRLCVKNSPLFDVGEALRLFPDSRVEVVSLGDECKEVVVYDDGTGPLVTATALGRGSFSAAPGETAPPPGRFDPERYGYLVIPDVSLQKARLARIHLAGKADIWSDNSYGFAVEEPEGVLGRTFAVESIEPYDPKRLKRELKGREAEVLKRDFPLAAEELMRRLGLHAGAGLRLAFTKIGNDFWVIRLK
;
A
#
# COMPACT_ATOMS: atom_id res chain seq x y z
N VAL A 1 -6.95 -15.66 -31.21
CA VAL A 1 -7.31 -14.35 -30.60
C VAL A 1 -7.94 -13.51 -31.68
N ASP A 2 -9.19 -13.07 -31.47
CA ASP A 2 -9.88 -12.18 -32.38
C ASP A 2 -9.68 -10.73 -31.92
N VAL A 3 -9.27 -9.86 -32.82
CA VAL A 3 -9.06 -8.44 -32.54
C VAL A 3 -10.17 -7.64 -33.23
N VAL A 4 -10.87 -6.81 -32.44
CA VAL A 4 -11.93 -5.94 -32.94
C VAL A 4 -11.53 -4.49 -32.72
N ASN A 5 -11.48 -3.70 -33.79
CA ASN A 5 -11.24 -2.26 -33.73
C ASN A 5 -12.58 -1.54 -33.51
N ALA A 6 -13.00 -1.38 -32.28
CA ALA A 6 -14.21 -0.66 -31.87
C ALA A 6 -14.06 -0.16 -30.44
N SER A 7 -14.85 0.83 -30.04
CA SER A 7 -14.94 1.18 -28.61
C SER A 7 -15.67 0.06 -27.84
N ALA A 8 -15.43 0.00 -26.54
CA ALA A 8 -16.12 -0.97 -25.67
C ALA A 8 -17.63 -0.75 -25.71
N GLU A 9 -18.07 0.50 -25.74
CA GLU A 9 -19.47 0.90 -25.82
C GLU A 9 -20.14 0.41 -27.11
N GLU A 10 -19.46 0.54 -28.25
CA GLU A 10 -19.96 0.05 -29.56
C GLU A 10 -19.99 -1.47 -29.60
N TYR A 11 -18.92 -2.11 -29.13
CA TYR A 11 -18.82 -3.57 -29.13
C TYR A 11 -19.91 -4.21 -28.25
N LEU A 12 -20.15 -3.65 -27.06
CA LEU A 12 -21.12 -4.15 -26.09
C LEU A 12 -22.60 -3.94 -26.51
N ARG A 13 -22.89 -3.13 -27.55
CA ARG A 13 -24.26 -3.01 -28.12
C ARG A 13 -24.71 -4.24 -28.89
N ARG A 14 -23.77 -5.12 -29.26
CA ARG A 14 -24.11 -6.35 -30.01
C ARG A 14 -24.94 -7.30 -29.16
N ASP A 15 -25.87 -7.97 -29.81
CA ASP A 15 -26.69 -9.00 -29.17
C ASP A 15 -25.95 -10.32 -29.06
N GLY A 16 -26.39 -11.17 -28.12
CA GLY A 16 -25.89 -12.55 -27.97
C GLY A 16 -24.49 -12.68 -27.40
N LEU A 17 -23.84 -11.58 -26.95
CA LEU A 17 -22.53 -11.65 -26.33
C LEU A 17 -22.59 -12.45 -25.03
N ARG A 18 -21.62 -13.36 -24.86
CA ARG A 18 -21.38 -14.12 -23.60
C ARG A 18 -19.89 -14.35 -23.44
N PHE A 19 -19.37 -14.07 -22.26
CA PHE A 19 -17.97 -14.27 -21.89
C PHE A 19 -17.84 -14.94 -20.53
N ASP A 20 -16.84 -15.78 -20.35
CA ASP A 20 -16.50 -16.33 -19.04
C ASP A 20 -15.91 -15.26 -18.12
N TRP A 21 -15.07 -14.40 -18.70
CA TRP A 21 -14.44 -13.26 -18.03
C TRP A 21 -14.42 -12.04 -18.93
N ILE A 22 -14.53 -10.87 -18.30
CA ILE A 22 -14.17 -9.59 -18.92
C ILE A 22 -12.99 -9.03 -18.14
N TYR A 23 -11.91 -8.69 -18.86
CA TYR A 23 -10.82 -7.91 -18.34
C TYR A 23 -10.89 -6.50 -18.91
N ALA A 24 -10.79 -5.51 -18.03
CA ALA A 24 -10.77 -4.11 -18.40
C ALA A 24 -9.54 -3.40 -17.82
N ASP A 25 -8.81 -2.69 -18.69
CA ASP A 25 -7.72 -1.79 -18.32
C ASP A 25 -8.02 -0.40 -18.90
N PRO A 26 -8.93 0.36 -18.25
CA PRO A 26 -9.39 1.63 -18.79
C PRO A 26 -8.26 2.67 -18.86
N ASP A 27 -8.19 3.40 -19.97
CA ASP A 27 -7.21 4.49 -20.11
C ASP A 27 -7.57 5.64 -19.17
N ARG A 28 -6.58 6.07 -18.44
CA ARG A 28 -6.67 7.10 -17.39
C ARG A 28 -6.03 8.43 -17.82
N ARG A 29 -5.84 8.63 -19.09
CA ARG A 29 -5.36 9.89 -19.65
C ARG A 29 -6.53 10.65 -20.25
N SER A 30 -6.73 11.88 -19.80
CA SER A 30 -7.60 12.81 -20.53
C SER A 30 -6.97 13.14 -21.88
N ASP A 31 -7.77 13.65 -22.83
CA ASP A 31 -7.30 14.17 -24.13
C ASP A 31 -6.17 15.21 -24.01
N LYS A 32 -6.04 15.83 -22.83
CA LYS A 32 -4.96 16.79 -22.48
C LYS A 32 -3.78 16.13 -21.74
N GLY A 33 -3.68 14.80 -21.69
CA GLY A 33 -2.58 14.04 -21.06
C GLY A 33 -2.55 14.09 -19.53
N ARG A 34 -3.58 14.63 -18.85
CA ARG A 34 -3.68 14.62 -17.39
C ARG A 34 -4.09 13.24 -16.89
N LYS A 35 -3.44 12.75 -15.82
CA LYS A 35 -3.83 11.51 -15.16
C LYS A 35 -5.19 11.68 -14.49
N LEU A 36 -6.13 10.81 -14.85
CA LEU A 36 -7.43 10.70 -14.21
C LEU A 36 -7.31 9.81 -12.99
N VAL A 37 -8.01 10.16 -11.91
CA VAL A 37 -7.97 9.43 -10.63
C VAL A 37 -9.26 8.64 -10.42
N ARG A 38 -10.38 9.18 -10.90
CA ARG A 38 -11.71 8.55 -10.78
C ARG A 38 -11.93 7.58 -11.92
N LEU A 39 -12.53 6.43 -11.62
CA LEU A 39 -12.79 5.39 -12.61
C LEU A 39 -13.87 5.82 -13.62
N GLU A 40 -14.81 6.65 -13.19
CA GLU A 40 -15.88 7.21 -14.03
C GLU A 40 -15.37 8.19 -15.11
N ASP A 41 -14.18 8.76 -14.89
CA ASP A 41 -13.55 9.70 -15.85
C ASP A 41 -12.66 8.95 -16.86
N CYS A 42 -12.49 7.62 -16.70
CA CYS A 42 -11.63 6.81 -17.57
C CYS A 42 -12.36 6.36 -18.84
N SER A 43 -11.62 5.93 -19.84
CA SER A 43 -12.18 5.38 -21.08
C SER A 43 -11.75 3.92 -21.27
N PRO A 44 -12.69 2.96 -21.40
CA PRO A 44 -14.15 3.13 -21.24
C PRO A 44 -14.56 3.46 -19.80
N ASP A 45 -15.73 4.10 -19.63
CA ASP A 45 -16.36 4.30 -18.31
C ASP A 45 -16.94 2.97 -17.81
N ILE A 46 -16.16 2.24 -17.04
CA ILE A 46 -16.54 0.93 -16.50
C ILE A 46 -17.72 1.02 -15.53
N VAL A 47 -17.87 2.13 -14.83
CA VAL A 47 -18.96 2.32 -13.86
C VAL A 47 -20.30 2.45 -14.60
N ALA A 48 -20.36 3.26 -15.64
CA ALA A 48 -21.54 3.39 -16.50
C ALA A 48 -21.84 2.09 -17.28
N LEU A 49 -20.81 1.37 -17.71
CA LEU A 49 -20.95 0.11 -18.45
C LEU A 49 -21.26 -1.10 -17.57
N LYS A 50 -21.08 -1.02 -16.26
CA LYS A 50 -21.21 -2.14 -15.31
C LYS A 50 -22.52 -2.95 -15.48
N PRO A 51 -23.74 -2.35 -15.66
CA PRO A 51 -24.97 -3.12 -15.87
C PRO A 51 -24.90 -4.00 -17.13
N ARG A 52 -24.32 -3.48 -18.21
CA ARG A 52 -24.17 -4.22 -19.47
C ARG A 52 -23.10 -5.30 -19.37
N LEU A 53 -21.98 -5.00 -18.74
CA LEU A 53 -20.89 -5.96 -18.48
C LEU A 53 -21.43 -7.17 -17.70
N LYS A 54 -22.24 -6.94 -16.66
CA LYS A 54 -22.86 -8.02 -15.87
C LYS A 54 -23.89 -8.86 -16.65
N GLN A 55 -24.52 -8.30 -17.68
CA GLN A 55 -25.42 -9.06 -18.56
C GLN A 55 -24.67 -10.02 -19.48
N VAL A 56 -23.45 -9.68 -19.92
CA VAL A 56 -22.66 -10.46 -20.87
C VAL A 56 -21.60 -11.34 -20.21
N SER A 57 -21.26 -11.08 -18.92
CA SER A 57 -20.38 -11.94 -18.12
C SER A 57 -20.74 -11.87 -16.65
N GLY A 58 -20.66 -13.00 -15.95
CA GLY A 58 -20.75 -13.07 -14.48
C GLY A 58 -19.43 -12.69 -13.77
N ARG A 59 -18.34 -12.44 -14.51
CA ARG A 59 -17.01 -12.19 -13.94
C ARG A 59 -16.32 -11.03 -14.63
N LEU A 60 -15.97 -10.03 -13.84
CA LEU A 60 -15.29 -8.82 -14.30
C LEU A 60 -14.01 -8.59 -13.51
N CYS A 61 -12.91 -8.37 -14.21
CA CYS A 61 -11.63 -7.96 -13.65
C CYS A 61 -11.30 -6.55 -14.16
N VAL A 62 -11.13 -5.59 -13.24
CA VAL A 62 -10.77 -4.21 -13.59
C VAL A 62 -9.41 -3.88 -13.01
N LYS A 63 -8.43 -3.65 -13.87
CA LYS A 63 -7.11 -3.18 -13.46
C LYS A 63 -7.09 -1.67 -13.30
N ASN A 64 -6.57 -1.21 -12.18
CA ASN A 64 -6.46 0.21 -11.86
C ASN A 64 -5.04 0.61 -11.48
N SER A 65 -4.81 1.91 -11.50
CA SER A 65 -3.56 2.55 -11.05
C SER A 65 -3.24 2.22 -9.59
N PRO A 66 -1.96 2.20 -9.20
CA PRO A 66 -1.57 2.19 -7.79
C PRO A 66 -2.10 3.40 -7.01
N LEU A 67 -2.53 4.48 -7.69
CA LEU A 67 -3.15 5.65 -7.06
C LEU A 67 -4.63 5.46 -6.74
N PHE A 68 -5.30 4.46 -7.33
CA PHE A 68 -6.72 4.21 -7.10
C PHE A 68 -6.97 3.82 -5.63
N ASP A 69 -7.96 4.45 -4.99
CA ASP A 69 -8.24 4.22 -3.57
C ASP A 69 -9.03 2.92 -3.36
N VAL A 70 -8.62 2.11 -2.39
CA VAL A 70 -9.27 0.83 -2.08
C VAL A 70 -10.68 1.04 -1.54
N GLY A 71 -10.92 2.09 -0.75
CA GLY A 71 -12.26 2.43 -0.26
C GLY A 71 -13.19 2.82 -1.39
N GLU A 72 -12.68 3.54 -2.40
CA GLU A 72 -13.42 3.89 -3.61
C GLU A 72 -13.74 2.65 -4.46
N ALA A 73 -12.78 1.71 -4.57
CA ALA A 73 -13.02 0.43 -5.24
C ALA A 73 -14.18 -0.33 -4.59
N LEU A 74 -14.20 -0.44 -3.27
CA LEU A 74 -15.26 -1.11 -2.51
C LEU A 74 -16.60 -0.36 -2.59
N ARG A 75 -16.57 0.98 -2.69
CA ARG A 75 -17.79 1.80 -2.88
C ARG A 75 -18.43 1.53 -4.25
N LEU A 76 -17.63 1.43 -5.30
CA LEU A 76 -18.10 1.18 -6.67
C LEU A 76 -18.48 -0.29 -6.91
N PHE A 77 -17.79 -1.21 -6.23
CA PHE A 77 -17.94 -2.66 -6.35
C PHE A 77 -18.03 -3.31 -4.96
N PRO A 78 -19.14 -3.16 -4.22
CA PRO A 78 -19.25 -3.54 -2.81
C PRO A 78 -19.08 -5.04 -2.54
N ASP A 79 -19.42 -5.89 -3.51
CA ASP A 79 -19.38 -7.35 -3.38
C ASP A 79 -18.11 -7.95 -4.03
N SER A 80 -17.13 -7.12 -4.36
CA SER A 80 -15.93 -7.55 -5.06
C SER A 80 -14.78 -7.90 -4.13
N ARG A 81 -13.82 -8.65 -4.66
CA ARG A 81 -12.47 -8.75 -4.10
C ARG A 81 -11.60 -7.64 -4.69
N VAL A 82 -10.98 -6.85 -3.81
CA VAL A 82 -10.03 -5.80 -4.19
C VAL A 82 -8.62 -6.26 -3.84
N GLU A 83 -7.73 -6.35 -4.81
CA GLU A 83 -6.36 -6.79 -4.62
C GLU A 83 -5.37 -5.65 -4.89
N VAL A 84 -4.51 -5.38 -3.92
CA VAL A 84 -3.38 -4.44 -4.06
C VAL A 84 -2.12 -5.25 -4.32
N VAL A 85 -1.49 -5.01 -5.46
CA VAL A 85 -0.30 -5.75 -5.88
C VAL A 85 0.94 -4.87 -5.77
N SER A 86 1.98 -5.39 -5.14
CA SER A 86 3.31 -4.76 -5.05
C SER A 86 4.41 -5.64 -5.63
N LEU A 87 5.48 -5.01 -6.07
CA LEU A 87 6.72 -5.65 -6.49
C LEU A 87 7.90 -4.76 -6.10
N GLY A 88 8.87 -5.32 -5.34
CA GLY A 88 10.07 -4.60 -4.95
C GLY A 88 9.78 -3.36 -4.08
N ASP A 89 8.84 -3.47 -3.14
CA ASP A 89 8.38 -2.39 -2.27
C ASP A 89 7.68 -1.20 -3.01
N GLU A 90 7.23 -1.42 -4.25
CA GLU A 90 6.45 -0.45 -5.02
C GLU A 90 5.06 -1.02 -5.32
N CYS A 91 4.01 -0.25 -5.03
CA CYS A 91 2.65 -0.61 -5.44
C CYS A 91 2.53 -0.50 -6.97
N LYS A 92 2.14 -1.58 -7.63
CA LYS A 92 2.04 -1.66 -9.09
C LYS A 92 0.63 -1.39 -9.58
N GLU A 93 -0.36 -1.98 -8.93
CA GLU A 93 -1.75 -1.86 -9.36
C GLU A 93 -2.73 -2.17 -8.22
N VAL A 94 -3.97 -1.73 -8.41
CA VAL A 94 -5.14 -2.11 -7.63
C VAL A 94 -6.12 -2.80 -8.58
N VAL A 95 -6.42 -4.06 -8.33
CA VAL A 95 -7.28 -4.88 -9.19
C VAL A 95 -8.60 -5.16 -8.49
N VAL A 96 -9.71 -4.95 -9.19
CA VAL A 96 -11.05 -5.29 -8.70
C VAL A 96 -11.52 -6.55 -9.43
N TYR A 97 -11.92 -7.58 -8.67
CA TYR A 97 -12.54 -8.80 -9.17
C TYR A 97 -13.99 -8.83 -8.72
N ASP A 98 -14.93 -8.52 -9.61
CA ASP A 98 -16.37 -8.64 -9.40
C ASP A 98 -16.82 -9.98 -9.99
N ASP A 99 -16.55 -11.06 -9.25
CA ASP A 99 -16.68 -12.46 -9.67
C ASP A 99 -17.43 -13.34 -8.65
N GLY A 100 -18.01 -12.71 -7.63
CA GLY A 100 -18.73 -13.40 -6.56
C GLY A 100 -17.83 -13.99 -5.45
N THR A 101 -16.52 -13.68 -5.46
CA THR A 101 -15.58 -14.13 -4.41
C THR A 101 -15.38 -13.14 -3.27
N GLY A 102 -16.04 -11.97 -3.32
CA GLY A 102 -15.98 -10.92 -2.30
C GLY A 102 -17.18 -10.90 -1.36
N PRO A 103 -17.25 -9.89 -0.47
CA PRO A 103 -16.26 -8.81 -0.34
C PRO A 103 -14.98 -9.23 0.41
N LEU A 104 -13.83 -8.90 -0.17
CA LEU A 104 -12.52 -9.22 0.39
C LEU A 104 -11.48 -8.16 -0.03
N VAL A 105 -10.55 -7.83 0.85
CA VAL A 105 -9.37 -7.02 0.51
C VAL A 105 -8.12 -7.89 0.64
N THR A 106 -7.31 -7.91 -0.42
CA THR A 106 -6.08 -8.70 -0.49
C THR A 106 -4.89 -7.78 -0.73
N ALA A 107 -3.83 -7.96 0.03
CA ALA A 107 -2.52 -7.38 -0.21
C ALA A 107 -1.60 -8.47 -0.72
N THR A 108 -1.03 -8.31 -1.91
CA THR A 108 -0.13 -9.27 -2.55
C THR A 108 1.22 -8.61 -2.83
N ALA A 109 2.27 -9.11 -2.19
CA ALA A 109 3.65 -8.78 -2.51
C ALA A 109 4.24 -9.89 -3.37
N LEU A 110 4.44 -9.62 -4.66
CA LEU A 110 4.91 -10.60 -5.63
C LEU A 110 6.28 -11.18 -5.20
N GLY A 111 6.33 -12.51 -5.16
CA GLY A 111 7.53 -13.26 -4.71
C GLY A 111 7.68 -13.35 -3.19
N ARG A 112 6.79 -12.74 -2.38
CA ARG A 112 6.84 -12.78 -0.90
C ARG A 112 5.61 -13.45 -0.28
N GLY A 113 4.40 -13.23 -0.83
CA GLY A 113 3.17 -13.81 -0.34
C GLY A 113 1.99 -12.85 -0.42
N SER A 114 0.88 -13.23 0.22
CA SER A 114 -0.33 -12.42 0.28
C SER A 114 -1.02 -12.54 1.64
N PHE A 115 -1.85 -11.54 1.96
CA PHE A 115 -2.71 -11.51 3.13
C PHE A 115 -4.07 -10.93 2.76
N SER A 116 -5.14 -11.51 3.28
CA SER A 116 -6.52 -11.08 2.99
C SER A 116 -7.32 -10.92 4.27
N ALA A 117 -8.24 -9.96 4.27
CA ALA A 117 -9.21 -9.74 5.34
C ALA A 117 -10.51 -9.15 4.80
N ALA A 118 -11.58 -9.23 5.57
CA ALA A 118 -12.83 -8.59 5.23
C ALA A 118 -12.69 -7.05 5.22
N PRO A 119 -13.44 -6.33 4.35
CA PRO A 119 -13.43 -4.88 4.36
C PRO A 119 -13.82 -4.33 5.74
N GLY A 120 -13.01 -3.38 6.25
CA GLY A 120 -13.24 -2.76 7.56
C GLY A 120 -12.77 -3.59 8.75
N GLU A 121 -12.29 -4.81 8.56
CA GLU A 121 -11.67 -5.60 9.61
C GLU A 121 -10.39 -4.90 10.10
N THR A 122 -10.22 -4.80 11.42
CA THR A 122 -9.07 -4.13 12.03
C THR A 122 -8.70 -4.77 13.36
N ALA A 123 -7.47 -4.60 13.78
CA ALA A 123 -7.01 -4.99 15.12
C ALA A 123 -7.07 -3.79 16.09
N PRO A 124 -7.21 -4.03 17.41
CA PRO A 124 -7.17 -2.95 18.38
C PRO A 124 -5.81 -2.24 18.32
N PRO A 125 -5.78 -0.92 18.62
CA PRO A 125 -4.51 -0.20 18.71
C PRO A 125 -3.69 -0.74 19.87
N PRO A 126 -2.34 -0.76 19.77
CA PRO A 126 -1.48 -1.10 20.88
C PRO A 126 -1.60 -0.08 22.00
N GLY A 127 -1.12 -0.46 23.19
CA GLY A 127 -1.04 0.42 24.35
C GLY A 127 -0.03 1.56 24.17
N ARG A 128 0.43 2.12 25.30
CA ARG A 128 1.45 3.18 25.29
C ARG A 128 2.75 2.64 24.69
N PHE A 129 3.39 3.46 23.83
CA PHE A 129 4.70 3.16 23.29
C PHE A 129 5.78 3.21 24.38
N ASP A 130 6.58 2.14 24.45
CA ASP A 130 7.74 2.02 25.34
C ASP A 130 8.97 1.68 24.48
N PRO A 131 9.88 2.64 24.22
CA PRO A 131 11.01 2.43 23.33
C PRO A 131 12.01 1.38 23.82
N GLU A 132 12.07 1.11 25.13
CA GLU A 132 13.03 0.15 25.72
C GLU A 132 12.59 -1.30 25.51
N ARG A 133 11.31 -1.52 25.15
CA ARG A 133 10.71 -2.84 25.01
C ARG A 133 11.07 -3.53 23.68
N TYR A 134 11.34 -2.77 22.61
CA TYR A 134 11.35 -3.30 21.26
C TYR A 134 12.74 -3.58 20.71
N GLY A 135 12.97 -4.85 20.33
CA GLY A 135 14.21 -5.32 19.71
C GLY A 135 14.18 -5.30 18.18
N TYR A 136 13.00 -5.15 17.56
CA TYR A 136 12.84 -5.22 16.10
C TYR A 136 11.90 -4.16 15.56
N LEU A 137 12.26 -3.62 14.40
CA LEU A 137 11.42 -2.77 13.57
C LEU A 137 10.90 -3.57 12.38
N VAL A 138 9.60 -3.51 12.14
CA VAL A 138 8.92 -4.11 10.99
C VAL A 138 8.51 -3.02 10.02
N ILE A 139 8.89 -3.17 8.77
CA ILE A 139 8.42 -2.34 7.65
C ILE A 139 7.38 -3.16 6.87
N PRO A 140 6.07 -2.94 7.09
CA PRO A 140 5.05 -3.64 6.33
C PRO A 140 5.20 -3.37 4.83
N ASP A 141 4.91 -4.37 4.01
CA ASP A 141 4.89 -4.20 2.56
C ASP A 141 3.93 -3.09 2.14
N VAL A 142 4.24 -2.39 1.07
CA VAL A 142 3.42 -1.27 0.59
C VAL A 142 2.02 -1.72 0.17
N SER A 143 1.84 -3.00 -0.25
CA SER A 143 0.52 -3.56 -0.53
C SER A 143 -0.36 -3.62 0.72
N LEU A 144 0.18 -4.04 1.87
CA LEU A 144 -0.52 -4.03 3.16
C LEU A 144 -0.94 -2.62 3.58
N GLN A 145 -0.05 -1.65 3.38
CA GLN A 145 -0.33 -0.27 3.75
C GLN A 145 -1.40 0.35 2.85
N LYS A 146 -1.26 0.18 1.55
CA LYS A 146 -2.25 0.66 0.57
C LYS A 146 -3.61 0.01 0.75
N ALA A 147 -3.63 -1.29 1.10
CA ALA A 147 -4.84 -2.05 1.42
C ALA A 147 -5.43 -1.73 2.80
N ARG A 148 -4.70 -0.98 3.66
CA ARG A 148 -5.03 -0.71 5.08
C ARG A 148 -5.16 -1.98 5.91
N LEU A 149 -4.33 -2.98 5.59
CA LEU A 149 -4.30 -4.29 6.26
C LEU A 149 -3.08 -4.48 7.17
N ALA A 150 -2.18 -3.48 7.27
CA ALA A 150 -0.94 -3.63 8.02
C ALA A 150 -1.19 -3.95 9.50
N ARG A 151 -2.17 -3.27 10.13
CA ARG A 151 -2.49 -3.47 11.55
C ARG A 151 -3.02 -4.87 11.83
N ILE A 152 -3.96 -5.36 11.04
CA ILE A 152 -4.52 -6.70 11.24
C ILE A 152 -3.52 -7.79 10.90
N HIS A 153 -2.69 -7.59 9.87
CA HIS A 153 -1.63 -8.54 9.52
C HIS A 153 -0.58 -8.69 10.61
N LEU A 154 -0.24 -7.59 11.30
CA LEU A 154 0.75 -7.57 12.37
C LEU A 154 0.17 -7.91 13.75
N ALA A 155 -1.15 -8.07 13.88
CA ALA A 155 -1.79 -8.42 15.15
C ALA A 155 -1.15 -9.68 15.75
N GLY A 156 -0.72 -9.59 17.02
CA GLY A 156 -0.01 -10.66 17.71
C GLY A 156 1.44 -10.89 17.29
N LYS A 157 1.97 -10.13 16.33
CA LYS A 157 3.36 -10.23 15.84
C LYS A 157 4.18 -8.97 16.14
N ALA A 158 3.57 -7.80 15.98
CA ALA A 158 4.21 -6.52 16.23
C ALA A 158 3.15 -5.46 16.57
N ASP A 159 3.51 -4.51 17.40
CA ASP A 159 2.71 -3.35 17.76
C ASP A 159 2.83 -2.30 16.65
N ILE A 160 1.70 -1.84 16.09
CA ILE A 160 1.64 -0.82 15.04
C ILE A 160 0.51 0.18 15.33
N TRP A 161 0.83 1.47 15.41
CA TRP A 161 -0.11 2.54 15.79
C TRP A 161 -0.92 3.10 14.62
N SER A 162 -0.44 2.95 13.41
CA SER A 162 -1.17 3.32 12.18
C SER A 162 -0.76 2.41 11.02
N ASP A 163 -1.65 2.17 10.05
CA ASP A 163 -1.33 1.34 8.87
C ASP A 163 -0.20 1.90 8.02
N ASN A 164 0.10 3.19 8.15
CA ASN A 164 1.21 3.86 7.43
C ASN A 164 2.51 3.88 8.21
N SER A 165 2.53 3.40 9.47
CA SER A 165 3.69 3.43 10.36
C SER A 165 4.57 2.20 10.21
N TYR A 166 5.60 2.14 11.06
CA TYR A 166 6.36 0.92 11.32
C TYR A 166 5.67 0.08 12.39
N GLY A 167 5.85 -1.24 12.31
CA GLY A 167 5.58 -2.15 13.42
C GLY A 167 6.81 -2.27 14.32
N PHE A 168 6.60 -2.56 15.60
CA PHE A 168 7.64 -2.76 16.58
C PHE A 168 7.40 -4.08 17.30
N ALA A 169 8.41 -4.95 17.34
CA ALA A 169 8.32 -6.26 17.98
C ALA A 169 9.39 -6.45 19.04
N VAL A 170 9.08 -7.22 20.09
CA VAL A 170 10.01 -7.56 21.17
C VAL A 170 11.04 -8.57 20.66
N GLU A 171 10.54 -9.62 20.01
CA GLU A 171 11.32 -10.68 19.38
C GLU A 171 11.17 -10.61 17.87
N GLU A 172 12.04 -11.29 17.13
CA GLU A 172 11.95 -11.32 15.67
C GLU A 172 10.64 -11.98 15.22
N PRO A 173 9.74 -11.23 14.54
CA PRO A 173 8.43 -11.75 14.19
C PRO A 173 8.50 -12.62 12.94
N GLU A 174 7.85 -13.78 12.98
CA GLU A 174 7.72 -14.68 11.84
C GLU A 174 6.47 -14.38 10.98
N GLY A 175 6.51 -14.79 9.72
CA GLY A 175 5.36 -14.71 8.80
C GLY A 175 4.90 -13.28 8.54
N VAL A 176 5.82 -12.33 8.53
CA VAL A 176 5.55 -10.93 8.21
C VAL A 176 5.65 -10.70 6.70
N LEU A 177 4.60 -10.15 6.11
CA LEU A 177 4.65 -9.63 4.75
C LEU A 177 5.29 -8.24 4.77
N GLY A 178 6.63 -8.19 4.59
CA GLY A 178 7.42 -6.97 4.72
C GLY A 178 8.89 -7.24 4.96
N ARG A 179 9.56 -6.33 5.64
CA ARG A 179 10.97 -6.44 6.05
C ARG A 179 11.09 -6.23 7.56
N THR A 180 11.97 -6.98 8.20
CA THR A 180 12.28 -6.85 9.62
C THR A 180 13.74 -6.48 9.81
N PHE A 181 14.01 -5.60 10.76
CA PHE A 181 15.36 -5.16 11.12
C PHE A 181 15.54 -5.22 12.63
N ALA A 182 16.68 -5.71 13.09
CA ALA A 182 17.05 -5.59 14.49
C ALA A 182 17.28 -4.12 14.86
N VAL A 183 16.77 -3.70 16.01
CA VAL A 183 16.92 -2.35 16.53
C VAL A 183 18.22 -2.27 17.34
N GLU A 184 18.99 -1.20 17.11
CA GLU A 184 20.14 -0.82 17.95
C GLU A 184 19.69 0.13 19.08
N SER A 185 18.94 1.18 18.71
CA SER A 185 18.36 2.12 19.68
C SER A 185 17.10 2.78 19.14
N ILE A 186 16.21 3.21 20.05
CA ILE A 186 15.04 4.03 19.77
C ILE A 186 15.13 5.27 20.66
N GLU A 187 15.18 6.45 20.06
CA GLU A 187 15.42 7.69 20.79
C GLU A 187 14.44 8.78 20.33
N PRO A 188 14.07 9.72 21.21
CA PRO A 188 13.34 10.92 20.80
C PRO A 188 14.13 11.71 19.73
N TYR A 189 13.39 12.22 18.72
CA TYR A 189 14.00 13.01 17.66
C TYR A 189 14.44 14.39 18.18
N ASP A 190 15.74 14.58 18.35
CA ASP A 190 16.38 15.87 18.62
C ASP A 190 17.29 16.25 17.45
N PRO A 191 16.88 17.16 16.55
CA PRO A 191 17.67 17.50 15.37
C PRO A 191 19.02 18.15 15.68
N LYS A 192 19.13 18.87 16.81
CA LYS A 192 20.40 19.50 17.20
C LYS A 192 21.42 18.46 17.67
N ARG A 193 21.00 17.55 18.54
CA ARG A 193 21.80 16.43 19.01
C ARG A 193 22.22 15.53 17.86
N LEU A 194 21.27 15.07 17.05
CA LEU A 194 21.52 14.19 15.91
C LEU A 194 22.47 14.83 14.90
N LYS A 195 22.31 16.12 14.58
CA LYS A 195 23.22 16.81 13.67
C LYS A 195 24.66 16.83 14.20
N ARG A 196 24.85 17.06 15.51
CA ARG A 196 26.19 17.06 16.13
C ARG A 196 26.83 15.66 16.06
N GLU A 197 26.06 14.60 16.26
CA GLU A 197 26.53 13.21 16.27
C GLU A 197 26.78 12.64 14.87
N LEU A 198 25.94 13.02 13.89
CA LEU A 198 25.85 12.33 12.61
C LEU A 198 26.41 13.11 11.42
N LYS A 199 26.75 14.41 11.60
CA LYS A 199 27.26 15.26 10.52
C LYS A 199 28.45 14.62 9.81
N GLY A 200 28.35 14.52 8.47
CA GLY A 200 29.39 13.97 7.60
C GLY A 200 29.39 12.43 7.51
N ARG A 201 28.49 11.75 8.22
CA ARG A 201 28.35 10.28 8.11
C ARG A 201 27.46 9.89 6.92
N GLU A 202 27.69 8.70 6.42
CA GLU A 202 26.81 8.08 5.43
C GLU A 202 25.66 7.36 6.12
N ALA A 203 24.46 7.49 5.55
CA ALA A 203 23.27 6.82 6.07
C ALA A 203 22.23 6.51 4.98
N GLU A 204 21.55 5.39 5.16
CA GLU A 204 20.24 5.11 4.55
C GLU A 204 19.16 5.68 5.48
N VAL A 205 18.35 6.60 4.98
CA VAL A 205 17.27 7.25 5.76
C VAL A 205 15.92 6.72 5.31
N LEU A 206 15.24 6.04 6.21
CA LEU A 206 13.86 5.56 6.08
C LEU A 206 12.93 6.48 6.85
N LYS A 207 11.72 6.72 6.31
CA LYS A 207 10.74 7.51 7.05
C LYS A 207 9.31 7.02 6.81
N ARG A 208 8.50 7.04 7.87
CA ARG A 208 7.06 6.79 7.82
C ARG A 208 6.35 7.66 8.85
N ASP A 209 5.19 8.23 8.50
CA ASP A 209 4.45 9.15 9.37
C ASP A 209 5.32 10.29 9.93
N PHE A 210 6.30 10.74 9.17
CA PHE A 210 7.23 11.81 9.57
C PHE A 210 7.07 13.02 8.63
N PRO A 211 7.02 14.26 9.17
CA PRO A 211 6.66 15.46 8.38
C PRO A 211 7.70 15.88 7.33
N LEU A 212 8.97 15.46 7.51
CA LEU A 212 10.05 15.81 6.59
C LEU A 212 10.29 14.70 5.57
N ALA A 213 10.68 15.07 4.35
CA ALA A 213 11.18 14.11 3.36
C ALA A 213 12.53 13.55 3.77
N ALA A 214 12.91 12.37 3.24
CA ALA A 214 14.19 11.74 3.57
C ALA A 214 15.39 12.63 3.19
N GLU A 215 15.33 13.25 2.02
CA GLU A 215 16.37 14.17 1.52
C GLU A 215 16.48 15.41 2.41
N GLU A 216 15.37 15.91 2.95
CA GLU A 216 15.36 17.05 3.86
C GLU A 216 15.94 16.67 5.22
N LEU A 217 15.64 15.48 5.74
CA LEU A 217 16.24 14.94 6.96
C LEU A 217 17.75 14.82 6.81
N MET A 218 18.24 14.22 5.72
CA MET A 218 19.65 14.09 5.42
C MET A 218 20.34 15.45 5.39
N ARG A 219 19.77 16.42 4.68
CA ARG A 219 20.29 17.79 4.61
C ARG A 219 20.36 18.46 5.98
N ARG A 220 19.30 18.38 6.78
CA ARG A 220 19.22 18.99 8.12
C ARG A 220 20.23 18.39 9.08
N LEU A 221 20.44 17.08 9.01
CA LEU A 221 21.36 16.36 9.88
C LEU A 221 22.80 16.36 9.36
N GLY A 222 23.02 16.81 8.11
CA GLY A 222 24.35 16.84 7.48
C GLY A 222 24.84 15.44 7.13
N LEU A 223 23.92 14.53 6.76
CA LEU A 223 24.19 13.16 6.32
C LEU A 223 24.48 13.11 4.82
N HIS A 224 25.23 12.12 4.41
CA HIS A 224 25.41 11.71 3.01
C HIS A 224 24.67 10.39 2.74
N ALA A 225 24.21 10.20 1.50
CA ALA A 225 23.59 8.94 1.12
C ALA A 225 24.64 7.81 1.08
N GLY A 226 24.36 6.71 1.75
CA GLY A 226 25.26 5.56 1.78
C GLY A 226 24.81 4.50 2.78
N ALA A 227 25.57 3.40 2.85
CA ALA A 227 25.25 2.22 3.66
C ALA A 227 25.88 2.22 5.07
N GLY A 228 26.46 3.35 5.53
CA GLY A 228 27.17 3.40 6.81
C GLY A 228 26.28 3.25 8.03
N LEU A 229 25.09 3.86 8.00
CA LEU A 229 24.07 3.78 9.06
C LEU A 229 22.72 3.51 8.42
N ARG A 230 21.81 2.89 9.17
CA ARG A 230 20.39 2.84 8.77
C ARG A 230 19.55 3.49 9.85
N LEU A 231 18.83 4.55 9.47
CA LEU A 231 18.05 5.38 10.38
C LEU A 231 16.59 5.40 9.90
N ALA A 232 15.66 5.01 10.78
CA ALA A 232 14.24 5.12 10.52
C ALA A 232 13.64 6.24 11.38
N PHE A 233 12.83 7.10 10.76
CA PHE A 233 12.14 8.21 11.40
C PHE A 233 10.65 7.98 11.36
N THR A 234 9.97 8.19 12.50
CA THR A 234 8.52 8.00 12.60
C THR A 234 7.90 8.92 13.64
N LYS A 235 6.57 8.97 13.63
CA LYS A 235 5.75 9.61 14.65
C LYS A 235 4.89 8.54 15.32
N ILE A 236 4.85 8.54 16.65
CA ILE A 236 3.96 7.69 17.45
C ILE A 236 3.24 8.59 18.44
N GLY A 237 1.92 8.64 18.37
CA GLY A 237 1.15 9.64 19.11
C GLY A 237 1.51 11.05 18.69
N ASN A 238 1.99 11.87 19.63
CA ASN A 238 2.45 13.24 19.35
C ASN A 238 3.98 13.34 19.26
N ASP A 239 4.71 12.27 19.52
CA ASP A 239 6.17 12.28 19.65
C ASP A 239 6.84 11.77 18.37
N PHE A 240 7.98 12.37 18.05
CA PHE A 240 8.83 11.97 16.94
C PHE A 240 10.02 11.15 17.44
N TRP A 241 10.30 10.08 16.71
CA TRP A 241 11.32 9.10 17.08
C TRP A 241 12.33 8.87 15.96
N VAL A 242 13.55 8.59 16.34
CA VAL A 242 14.61 8.07 15.47
C VAL A 242 15.00 6.67 15.97
N ILE A 243 15.07 5.74 15.04
CA ILE A 243 15.43 4.34 15.29
C ILE A 243 16.72 4.06 14.54
N ARG A 244 17.74 3.58 15.24
CA ARG A 244 18.98 3.06 14.62
C ARG A 244 18.79 1.55 14.42
N LEU A 245 19.08 1.10 13.21
CA LEU A 245 18.93 -0.30 12.81
C LEU A 245 20.30 -0.92 12.57
N LYS A 246 20.41 -2.21 12.93
CA LYS A 246 21.62 -3.02 12.67
C LYS A 246 21.69 -3.47 11.22
#